data_3a81b26b20f4a6d5b1b908232193e78f
#
_entry.id   3a81b26b20f4a6d5b1b908232193e78f
#
_cell.length_a   1.000
_cell.length_b   1.000
_cell.length_c   1.000
_cell.angle_alpha   90.00
_cell.angle_beta   90.00
_cell.angle_gamma   90.00
#
_symmetry.space_group_name_H-M   'P 1'
#
loop_
_entity.id
_entity.type
_entity.pdbx_description
1 polymer ?
#
loop_
_entity_poly.entity_id
_entity_poly.type
_entity_poly.pdbx_seq_one_letter_code
_entity_poly.pdbx_strand_id
1 'polypeptide(L)'
;CFEAVPNPALEVIDIAAVSKRAHAVGAYVVVDNVFSTPVFSDAVAQGADVVVYSATKHIDGQGRVLGGVVLGSREYIRKTLEPYLKHTGGAMSPFNAWPLLKGLETMDMRVRAPTQSALEIAKVLEGDARLERVIYPGLPSHPQHDRCMKQLGAGGTVLAIEVRGGKAAGYSLRNARGGFSI
;
A
#
# COMPACT_ATOMS: atom_id res chain seq x y z
N CYS A 1 4.44 14.77 0.05
CA CYS A 1 4.06 13.45 -0.46
C CYS A 1 4.65 12.37 0.44
N PHE A 2 3.87 11.34 0.77
CA PHE A 2 4.33 10.19 1.58
C PHE A 2 3.46 8.95 1.31
N GLU A 3 3.99 7.76 1.62
CA GLU A 3 3.23 6.51 1.62
C GLU A 3 2.49 6.34 2.95
N ALA A 4 1.23 5.89 2.89
CA ALA A 4 0.42 5.65 4.10
C ALA A 4 1.00 4.52 4.97
N VAL A 5 1.53 3.49 4.34
CA VAL A 5 2.28 2.38 4.96
C VAL A 5 3.46 2.03 4.05
N PRO A 6 4.65 2.62 4.28
CA PRO A 6 5.81 2.41 3.42
C PRO A 6 6.40 1.01 3.55
N ASN A 7 6.81 0.44 2.44
CA ASN A 7 7.54 -0.82 2.38
C ASN A 7 9.07 -0.53 2.31
N PRO A 8 9.93 -1.21 3.08
CA PRO A 8 9.66 -2.39 3.93
C PRO A 8 9.41 -2.08 5.41
N ALA A 9 9.48 -0.83 5.84
CA ALA A 9 9.40 -0.49 7.27
C ALA A 9 8.00 -0.73 7.86
N LEU A 10 6.96 -0.69 7.04
CA LEU A 10 5.55 -0.88 7.39
C LEU A 10 5.10 0.00 8.56
N GLU A 11 5.66 1.21 8.64
CA GLU A 11 5.22 2.22 9.59
C GLU A 11 3.83 2.74 9.19
N VAL A 12 2.95 2.91 10.16
CA VAL A 12 1.61 3.45 9.88
C VAL A 12 1.61 4.96 10.12
N ILE A 13 1.52 5.72 9.04
CA ILE A 13 1.53 7.17 9.09
C ILE A 13 0.13 7.69 9.48
N ASP A 14 0.09 8.62 10.43
CA ASP A 14 -1.13 9.32 10.81
C ASP A 14 -1.47 10.39 9.75
N ILE A 15 -2.26 9.99 8.75
CA ILE A 15 -2.62 10.85 7.61
C ILE A 15 -3.31 12.12 8.10
N ALA A 16 -4.24 12.01 9.06
CA ALA A 16 -5.00 13.16 9.54
C ALA A 16 -4.11 14.17 10.27
N ALA A 17 -3.17 13.70 11.10
CA ALA A 17 -2.23 14.57 11.79
C ALA A 17 -1.27 15.28 10.84
N VAL A 18 -0.77 14.56 9.81
CA VAL A 18 0.10 15.14 8.77
C VAL A 18 -0.67 16.16 7.94
N SER A 19 -1.89 15.83 7.51
CA SER A 19 -2.74 16.72 6.71
C SER A 19 -3.05 18.02 7.46
N LYS A 20 -3.44 17.92 8.72
CA LYS A 20 -3.70 19.10 9.55
C LYS A 20 -2.50 20.05 9.62
N ARG A 21 -1.28 19.52 9.78
CA ARG A 21 -0.06 20.32 9.84
C ARG A 21 0.31 20.93 8.49
N ALA A 22 0.18 20.16 7.41
CA ALA A 22 0.47 20.63 6.06
C ALA A 22 -0.48 21.76 5.65
N HIS A 23 -1.77 21.59 5.89
CA HIS A 23 -2.78 22.60 5.58
C HIS A 23 -2.60 23.88 6.38
N ALA A 24 -2.09 23.82 7.61
CA ALA A 24 -1.81 25.00 8.42
C ALA A 24 -0.76 25.94 7.80
N VAL A 25 0.05 25.44 6.87
CA VAL A 25 1.04 26.21 6.11
C VAL A 25 0.71 26.30 4.61
N GLY A 26 -0.51 25.96 4.22
CA GLY A 26 -0.99 26.03 2.83
C GLY A 26 -0.39 24.96 1.88
N ALA A 27 0.19 23.88 2.44
CA ALA A 27 0.78 22.83 1.64
C ALA A 27 -0.24 21.75 1.26
N TYR A 28 -0.16 21.22 0.04
CA TYR A 28 -0.93 20.07 -0.43
C TYR A 28 -0.38 18.76 0.15
N VAL A 29 -1.31 17.85 0.45
CA VAL A 29 -1.00 16.50 0.94
C VAL A 29 -1.28 15.48 -0.15
N VAL A 30 -0.23 14.81 -0.62
CA VAL A 30 -0.30 13.71 -1.58
C VAL A 30 0.03 12.42 -0.85
N VAL A 31 -0.90 11.47 -0.85
CA VAL A 31 -0.75 10.17 -0.18
C VAL A 31 -0.65 9.06 -1.20
N ASP A 32 0.44 8.31 -1.17
CA ASP A 32 0.50 7.00 -1.82
C ASP A 32 -0.19 5.97 -0.91
N ASN A 33 -1.35 5.50 -1.36
CA ASN A 33 -2.21 4.62 -0.58
C ASN A 33 -2.21 3.17 -1.12
N VAL A 34 -1.16 2.80 -1.87
CA VAL A 34 -1.08 1.51 -2.56
C VAL A 34 -1.23 0.34 -1.61
N PHE A 35 -0.45 0.29 -0.51
CA PHE A 35 -0.47 -0.85 0.40
C PHE A 35 -1.64 -0.84 1.37
N SER A 36 -2.13 0.33 1.78
CA SER A 36 -3.36 0.42 2.58
C SER A 36 -4.61 0.10 1.77
N THR A 37 -4.56 0.28 0.46
CA THR A 37 -5.64 0.09 -0.50
C THR A 37 -6.91 0.92 -0.19
N PRO A 38 -7.80 1.13 -1.16
CA PRO A 38 -9.08 1.79 -0.88
C PRO A 38 -10.05 0.90 -0.09
N VAL A 39 -9.72 -0.40 0.10
CA VAL A 39 -10.52 -1.33 0.90
C VAL A 39 -10.40 -1.04 2.40
N PHE A 40 -9.21 -0.59 2.85
CA PHE A 40 -8.93 -0.34 4.27
C PHE A 40 -8.75 1.14 4.60
N SER A 41 -8.44 1.99 3.63
CA SER A 41 -8.13 3.40 3.90
C SER A 41 -8.82 4.35 2.93
N ASP A 42 -9.69 5.19 3.45
CA ASP A 42 -10.14 6.40 2.78
C ASP A 42 -9.21 7.56 3.16
N ALA A 43 -8.12 7.72 2.40
CA ALA A 43 -7.13 8.75 2.66
C ALA A 43 -7.68 10.17 2.40
N VAL A 44 -8.67 10.32 1.51
CA VAL A 44 -9.33 11.62 1.27
C VAL A 44 -10.12 12.05 2.50
N ALA A 45 -10.91 11.16 3.09
CA ALA A 45 -11.64 11.43 4.33
C ALA A 45 -10.70 11.75 5.50
N GLN A 46 -9.44 11.30 5.45
CA GLN A 46 -8.40 11.61 6.43
C GLN A 46 -7.65 12.91 6.12
N GLY A 47 -8.03 13.63 5.07
CA GLY A 47 -7.50 14.95 4.75
C GLY A 47 -6.45 14.99 3.65
N ALA A 48 -6.22 13.90 2.90
CA ALA A 48 -5.38 13.95 1.71
C ALA A 48 -6.06 14.78 0.61
N ASP A 49 -5.33 15.67 -0.05
CA ASP A 49 -5.81 16.43 -1.19
C ASP A 49 -5.75 15.61 -2.49
N VAL A 50 -4.73 14.76 -2.56
CA VAL A 50 -4.48 13.87 -3.70
C VAL A 50 -4.09 12.50 -3.18
N VAL A 51 -4.68 11.46 -3.75
CA VAL A 51 -4.35 10.07 -3.43
C VAL A 51 -3.88 9.37 -4.70
N VAL A 52 -2.77 8.65 -4.60
CA VAL A 52 -2.23 7.90 -5.72
C VAL A 52 -2.22 6.40 -5.42
N TYR A 53 -2.43 5.60 -6.48
CA TYR A 53 -2.35 4.15 -6.43
C TYR A 53 -1.53 3.63 -7.61
N SER A 54 -0.63 2.70 -7.36
CA SER A 54 -0.16 1.81 -8.42
C SER A 54 -1.27 0.82 -8.76
N ALA A 55 -1.95 1.04 -9.88
CA ALA A 55 -2.99 0.12 -10.35
C ALA A 55 -2.44 -1.26 -10.73
N THR A 56 -1.14 -1.34 -11.03
CA THR A 56 -0.37 -2.57 -11.25
C THR A 56 -0.44 -3.53 -10.06
N LYS A 57 -0.62 -3.03 -8.83
CA LYS A 57 -0.64 -3.82 -7.59
C LYS A 57 -2.04 -4.39 -7.32
N HIS A 58 -2.72 -3.93 -6.28
CA HIS A 58 -3.99 -4.51 -5.82
C HIS A 58 -5.16 -4.30 -6.78
N ILE A 59 -5.16 -3.22 -7.59
CA ILE A 59 -6.25 -2.95 -8.53
C ILE A 59 -6.25 -4.01 -9.63
N ASP A 60 -5.13 -4.22 -10.33
CA ASP A 60 -4.99 -5.34 -11.27
C ASP A 60 -4.97 -6.68 -10.52
N GLY A 61 -4.11 -6.82 -9.53
CA GLY A 61 -3.99 -7.97 -8.63
C GLY A 61 -3.46 -9.25 -9.23
N GLN A 62 -3.09 -9.25 -10.51
CA GLN A 62 -2.64 -10.44 -11.25
C GLN A 62 -1.39 -10.19 -12.11
N GLY A 63 -0.79 -9.01 -12.06
CA GLY A 63 0.42 -8.67 -12.82
C GLY A 63 0.21 -8.61 -14.34
N ARG A 64 -1.01 -8.32 -14.80
CA ARG A 64 -1.36 -8.31 -16.22
C ARG A 64 -1.00 -7.01 -16.92
N VAL A 65 -1.12 -5.88 -16.22
CA VAL A 65 -0.95 -4.55 -16.80
C VAL A 65 -0.26 -3.60 -15.84
N LEU A 66 0.41 -2.61 -16.42
CA LEU A 66 0.94 -1.46 -15.70
C LEU A 66 -0.07 -0.32 -15.75
N GLY A 67 -0.25 0.37 -14.62
CA GLY A 67 -1.13 1.51 -14.56
C GLY A 67 -1.05 2.25 -13.24
N GLY A 68 -1.59 3.46 -13.23
CA GLY A 68 -1.73 4.29 -12.06
C GLY A 68 -3.09 4.93 -11.98
N VAL A 69 -3.51 5.27 -10.77
CA VAL A 69 -4.74 6.03 -10.52
C VAL A 69 -4.40 7.21 -9.63
N VAL A 70 -4.92 8.37 -9.99
CA VAL A 70 -4.82 9.59 -9.18
C VAL A 70 -6.24 10.04 -8.85
N LEU A 71 -6.52 10.19 -7.57
CA LEU A 71 -7.77 10.74 -7.05
C LEU A 71 -7.50 12.12 -6.46
N GLY A 72 -8.44 13.03 -6.62
CA GLY A 72 -8.36 14.38 -6.10
C GLY A 72 -9.65 15.15 -6.36
N SER A 73 -9.70 16.41 -5.95
CA SER A 73 -10.85 17.26 -6.24
C SER A 73 -11.07 17.39 -7.76
N ARG A 74 -12.33 17.57 -8.17
CA ARG A 74 -12.64 17.82 -9.57
C ARG A 74 -11.83 18.99 -10.13
N GLU A 75 -11.63 20.03 -9.34
CA GLU A 75 -10.86 21.20 -9.74
C GLU A 75 -9.39 20.85 -10.02
N TYR A 76 -8.73 20.14 -9.09
CA TYR A 76 -7.35 19.69 -9.27
C TYR A 76 -7.19 18.80 -10.49
N ILE A 77 -8.06 17.80 -10.64
CA ILE A 77 -8.00 16.87 -11.77
C ILE A 77 -8.18 17.61 -13.10
N ARG A 78 -9.22 18.47 -13.23
CA ARG A 78 -9.53 19.14 -14.51
C ARG A 78 -8.58 20.28 -14.86
N LYS A 79 -8.12 21.03 -13.86
CA LYS A 79 -7.30 22.23 -14.12
C LYS A 79 -5.80 21.95 -14.10
N THR A 80 -5.35 20.92 -13.39
CA THR A 80 -3.93 20.65 -13.19
C THR A 80 -3.49 19.33 -13.83
N LEU A 81 -4.12 18.22 -13.47
CA LEU A 81 -3.65 16.90 -13.89
C LEU A 81 -4.00 16.57 -15.34
N GLU A 82 -5.25 16.79 -15.74
CA GLU A 82 -5.72 16.44 -17.10
C GLU A 82 -4.96 17.22 -18.19
N PRO A 83 -4.74 18.54 -18.09
CA PRO A 83 -3.93 19.26 -19.06
C PRO A 83 -2.48 18.71 -19.13
N TYR A 84 -1.88 18.42 -17.99
CA TYR A 84 -0.55 17.84 -17.93
C TYR A 84 -0.48 16.50 -18.69
N LEU A 85 -1.37 15.56 -18.37
CA LEU A 85 -1.42 14.25 -19.02
C LEU A 85 -1.70 14.35 -20.52
N LYS A 86 -2.60 15.25 -20.92
CA LYS A 86 -2.95 15.50 -22.32
C LYS A 86 -1.74 15.95 -23.15
N HIS A 87 -0.89 16.80 -22.57
CA HIS A 87 0.27 17.35 -23.30
C HIS A 87 1.53 16.50 -23.18
N THR A 88 1.63 15.64 -22.16
CA THR A 88 2.79 14.75 -21.96
C THR A 88 2.57 13.33 -22.50
N GLY A 89 1.35 12.99 -22.91
CA GLY A 89 1.03 11.67 -23.47
C GLY A 89 0.88 10.56 -22.44
N GLY A 90 0.71 10.89 -21.16
CA GLY A 90 0.54 9.90 -20.07
C GLY A 90 -0.80 9.17 -20.04
N ALA A 91 -1.51 9.08 -21.18
CA ALA A 91 -2.80 8.41 -21.27
C ALA A 91 -2.67 6.90 -21.29
N MET A 92 -3.48 6.22 -20.48
CA MET A 92 -3.57 4.76 -20.49
C MET A 92 -4.30 4.27 -21.76
N SER A 93 -3.82 3.17 -22.36
CA SER A 93 -4.52 2.55 -23.47
C SER A 93 -5.87 1.97 -23.01
N PRO A 94 -6.90 1.97 -23.88
CA PRO A 94 -8.20 1.34 -23.56
C PRO A 94 -8.08 -0.14 -23.20
N PHE A 95 -7.14 -0.85 -23.83
CA PHE A 95 -6.87 -2.25 -23.53
C PHE A 95 -6.37 -2.42 -22.10
N ASN A 96 -5.41 -1.61 -21.63
CA ASN A 96 -4.92 -1.67 -20.25
C ASN A 96 -5.98 -1.22 -19.23
N ALA A 97 -6.83 -0.26 -19.59
CA ALA A 97 -7.91 0.19 -18.73
C ALA A 97 -8.95 -0.91 -18.45
N TRP A 98 -9.23 -1.76 -19.45
CA TRP A 98 -10.21 -2.84 -19.31
C TRP A 98 -9.83 -3.90 -18.25
N PRO A 99 -8.61 -4.50 -18.21
CA PRO A 99 -8.24 -5.42 -17.13
C PRO A 99 -8.24 -4.75 -15.75
N LEU A 100 -7.86 -3.47 -15.65
CA LEU A 100 -7.93 -2.75 -14.39
C LEU A 100 -9.36 -2.58 -13.89
N LEU A 101 -10.29 -2.23 -14.80
CA LEU A 101 -11.71 -2.16 -14.47
C LEU A 101 -12.25 -3.52 -13.99
N LYS A 102 -11.86 -4.61 -14.66
CA LYS A 102 -12.20 -5.97 -14.24
C LYS A 102 -11.55 -6.36 -12.92
N GLY A 103 -10.35 -5.87 -12.66
CA GLY A 103 -9.67 -6.06 -11.38
C GLY A 103 -10.43 -5.44 -10.21
N LEU A 104 -11.06 -4.28 -10.39
CA LEU A 104 -11.86 -3.65 -9.34
C LEU A 104 -13.05 -4.51 -8.88
N GLU A 105 -13.66 -5.30 -9.76
CA GLU A 105 -14.82 -6.13 -9.44
C GLU A 105 -14.53 -7.16 -8.33
N THR A 106 -13.29 -7.61 -8.22
CA THR A 106 -12.87 -8.63 -7.25
C THR A 106 -11.87 -8.11 -6.22
N MET A 107 -11.57 -6.81 -6.24
CA MET A 107 -10.49 -6.24 -5.42
C MET A 107 -10.71 -6.46 -3.92
N ASP A 108 -11.92 -6.31 -3.43
CA ASP A 108 -12.22 -6.49 -2.00
C ASP A 108 -11.83 -7.89 -1.51
N MET A 109 -12.24 -8.94 -2.22
CA MET A 109 -11.87 -10.33 -1.89
C MET A 109 -10.34 -10.54 -1.98
N ARG A 110 -9.71 -10.03 -3.06
CA ARG A 110 -8.28 -10.18 -3.31
C ARG A 110 -7.40 -9.36 -2.38
N VAL A 111 -7.97 -8.45 -1.61
CA VAL A 111 -7.28 -7.71 -0.55
C VAL A 111 -7.54 -8.36 0.81
N ARG A 112 -8.79 -8.73 1.12
CA ARG A 112 -9.12 -9.29 2.44
C ARG A 112 -8.54 -10.68 2.67
N ALA A 113 -8.64 -11.58 1.70
CA ALA A 113 -8.13 -12.94 1.87
C ALA A 113 -6.60 -12.99 2.07
N PRO A 114 -5.75 -12.30 1.26
CA PRO A 114 -4.32 -12.22 1.54
C PRO A 114 -3.98 -11.51 2.85
N THR A 115 -4.79 -10.53 3.28
CA THR A 115 -4.60 -9.87 4.58
C THR A 115 -4.78 -10.86 5.74
N GLN A 116 -5.79 -11.71 5.66
CA GLN A 116 -5.98 -12.78 6.65
C GLN A 116 -4.81 -13.76 6.64
N SER A 117 -4.38 -14.19 5.45
CA SER A 117 -3.21 -15.07 5.31
C SER A 117 -1.93 -14.43 5.86
N ALA A 118 -1.72 -13.13 5.60
CA ALA A 118 -0.56 -12.41 6.13
C ALA A 118 -0.57 -12.35 7.66
N LEU A 119 -1.73 -12.16 8.29
CA LEU A 119 -1.86 -12.19 9.74
C LEU A 119 -1.52 -13.58 10.32
N GLU A 120 -2.04 -14.66 9.73
CA GLU A 120 -1.75 -16.02 10.19
C GLU A 120 -0.26 -16.36 10.02
N ILE A 121 0.34 -16.02 8.88
CA ILE A 121 1.78 -16.18 8.65
C ILE A 121 2.60 -15.37 9.67
N ALA A 122 2.24 -14.11 9.89
CA ALA A 122 2.94 -13.26 10.85
C ALA A 122 2.92 -13.83 12.26
N LYS A 123 1.77 -14.35 12.74
CA LYS A 123 1.65 -15.01 14.05
C LYS A 123 2.55 -16.25 14.17
N VAL A 124 2.60 -17.06 13.12
CA VAL A 124 3.47 -18.26 13.11
C VAL A 124 4.96 -17.87 13.15
N LEU A 125 5.32 -16.83 12.40
CA LEU A 125 6.70 -16.39 12.29
C LEU A 125 7.19 -15.64 13.54
N GLU A 126 6.31 -15.01 14.31
CA GLU A 126 6.67 -14.18 15.48
C GLU A 126 7.44 -14.96 16.55
N GLY A 127 7.22 -16.27 16.64
CA GLY A 127 7.94 -17.15 17.58
C GLY A 127 9.18 -17.84 17.00
N ASP A 128 9.58 -17.60 15.75
CA ASP A 128 10.67 -18.30 15.10
C ASP A 128 12.04 -17.76 15.55
N ALA A 129 12.84 -18.61 16.22
CA ALA A 129 14.15 -18.24 16.74
C ALA A 129 15.18 -17.84 15.66
N ARG A 130 14.92 -18.14 14.39
CA ARG A 130 15.77 -17.75 13.24
C ARG A 130 15.55 -16.30 12.82
N LEU A 131 14.45 -15.68 13.26
CA LEU A 131 14.11 -14.31 12.94
C LEU A 131 14.54 -13.36 14.07
N GLU A 132 15.00 -12.20 13.69
CA GLU A 132 15.27 -11.09 14.61
C GLU A 132 13.96 -10.38 14.94
N ARG A 133 13.15 -10.15 13.89
CA ARG A 133 11.88 -9.44 14.01
C ARG A 133 10.91 -9.80 12.88
N VAL A 134 9.63 -9.85 13.20
CA VAL A 134 8.52 -9.84 12.24
C VAL A 134 7.87 -8.47 12.30
N ILE A 135 7.79 -7.80 11.15
CA ILE A 135 7.21 -6.46 11.04
C ILE A 135 5.87 -6.61 10.32
N TYR A 136 4.78 -6.50 11.07
CA TYR A 136 3.43 -6.56 10.53
C TYR A 136 2.48 -5.74 11.40
N PRO A 137 1.89 -4.66 10.87
CA PRO A 137 1.06 -3.75 11.69
C PRO A 137 -0.18 -4.39 12.32
N GLY A 138 -0.61 -5.54 11.80
CA GLY A 138 -1.70 -6.33 12.36
C GLY A 138 -1.34 -7.12 13.61
N LEU A 139 -0.06 -7.27 13.98
CA LEU A 139 0.36 -7.92 15.22
C LEU A 139 0.33 -6.94 16.40
N PRO A 140 -0.12 -7.36 17.59
CA PRO A 140 -0.06 -6.54 18.81
C PRO A 140 1.35 -6.11 19.20
N SER A 141 2.38 -6.84 18.80
CA SER A 141 3.79 -6.52 19.04
C SER A 141 4.30 -5.36 18.16
N HIS A 142 3.59 -4.98 17.11
CA HIS A 142 3.99 -3.86 16.27
C HIS A 142 3.79 -2.53 17.02
N PRO A 143 4.79 -1.61 17.05
CA PRO A 143 4.71 -0.37 17.83
C PRO A 143 3.52 0.53 17.50
N GLN A 144 2.95 0.38 16.30
CA GLN A 144 1.84 1.20 15.82
C GLN A 144 0.58 0.36 15.57
N HIS A 145 0.45 -0.81 16.23
CA HIS A 145 -0.71 -1.69 16.09
C HIS A 145 -2.03 -0.94 16.31
N ASP A 146 -2.16 -0.24 17.42
CA ASP A 146 -3.39 0.48 17.78
C ASP A 146 -3.77 1.52 16.73
N ARG A 147 -2.77 2.25 16.20
CA ARG A 147 -2.98 3.20 15.10
C ARG A 147 -3.44 2.46 13.84
N CYS A 148 -2.79 1.36 13.49
CA CYS A 148 -3.16 0.54 12.34
C CYS A 148 -4.62 0.08 12.45
N MET A 149 -4.98 -0.50 13.56
CA MET A 149 -6.35 -1.01 13.78
C MET A 149 -7.39 0.10 13.79
N LYS A 150 -7.06 1.26 14.37
CA LYS A 150 -7.96 2.43 14.36
C LYS A 150 -8.14 3.04 12.97
N GLN A 151 -7.07 3.13 12.18
CA GLN A 151 -7.06 3.82 10.88
C GLN A 151 -7.45 2.93 9.72
N LEU A 152 -7.06 1.66 9.74
CA LEU A 152 -7.22 0.71 8.64
C LEU A 152 -8.13 -0.48 8.98
N GLY A 153 -8.23 -0.84 10.26
CA GLY A 153 -8.97 -2.02 10.71
C GLY A 153 -8.30 -3.36 10.40
N ALA A 154 -7.13 -3.35 9.74
CA ALA A 154 -6.39 -4.55 9.36
C ALA A 154 -4.91 -4.23 9.07
N GLY A 155 -4.03 -5.24 9.18
CA GLY A 155 -2.59 -5.08 8.99
C GLY A 155 -2.12 -5.00 7.54
N GLY A 156 -3.02 -5.24 6.57
CA GLY A 156 -2.69 -5.23 5.15
C GLY A 156 -2.10 -6.55 4.63
N THR A 157 -1.73 -6.55 3.36
CA THR A 157 -1.31 -7.76 2.61
C THR A 157 0.20 -8.01 2.63
N VAL A 158 0.98 -7.11 3.24
CA VAL A 158 2.45 -7.15 3.23
C VAL A 158 2.96 -7.31 4.65
N LEU A 159 3.89 -8.23 4.83
CA LEU A 159 4.70 -8.37 6.05
C LEU A 159 6.19 -8.33 5.69
N ALA A 160 7.02 -7.87 6.60
CA ALA A 160 8.46 -7.92 6.45
C ALA A 160 9.09 -8.73 7.60
N ILE A 161 10.22 -9.37 7.33
CA ILE A 161 10.97 -10.12 8.33
C ILE A 161 12.44 -9.71 8.32
N GLU A 162 13.01 -9.62 9.50
CA GLU A 162 14.46 -9.49 9.70
C GLU A 162 15.03 -10.84 10.14
N VAL A 163 15.97 -11.36 9.35
CA VAL A 163 16.55 -12.69 9.56
C VAL A 163 17.83 -12.56 10.38
N ARG A 164 18.02 -13.42 11.40
CA ARG A 164 19.28 -13.50 12.12
C ARG A 164 20.43 -13.91 11.18
N GLY A 165 21.60 -13.31 11.37
CA GLY A 165 22.74 -13.53 10.47
C GLY A 165 22.85 -12.53 9.33
N GLY A 166 22.04 -11.49 9.34
CA GLY A 166 22.15 -10.31 8.47
C GLY A 166 21.96 -10.62 6.98
N LYS A 167 22.66 -9.86 6.14
CA LYS A 167 22.51 -9.89 4.69
C LYS A 167 22.75 -11.27 4.05
N ALA A 168 23.76 -12.02 4.55
CA ALA A 168 24.07 -13.35 4.02
C ALA A 168 22.92 -14.34 4.26
N ALA A 169 22.35 -14.35 5.48
CA ALA A 169 21.20 -15.19 5.81
C ALA A 169 19.96 -14.78 5.01
N GLY A 170 19.75 -13.48 4.80
CA GLY A 170 18.67 -12.97 3.96
C GLY A 170 18.77 -13.46 2.51
N TYR A 171 19.95 -13.44 1.91
CA TYR A 171 20.18 -14.02 0.56
C TYR A 171 19.95 -15.54 0.54
N SER A 172 20.42 -16.26 1.56
CA SER A 172 20.21 -17.71 1.66
C SER A 172 18.73 -18.05 1.74
N LEU A 173 17.96 -17.33 2.57
CA LEU A 173 16.52 -17.49 2.67
C LEU A 173 15.81 -17.20 1.33
N ARG A 174 16.20 -16.12 0.66
CA ARG A 174 15.63 -15.75 -0.65
C ARG A 174 15.89 -16.86 -1.68
N ASN A 175 17.09 -17.40 -1.73
CA ASN A 175 17.49 -18.42 -2.71
C ASN A 175 16.89 -19.79 -2.41
N ALA A 176 16.61 -20.11 -1.14
CA ALA A 176 16.00 -21.36 -0.73
C ALA A 176 14.49 -21.45 -1.02
N ARG A 177 13.85 -20.33 -1.39
CA ARG A 177 12.42 -20.30 -1.70
C ARG A 177 12.16 -20.82 -3.11
N GLY A 178 12.01 -22.14 -3.27
CA GLY A 178 11.47 -22.72 -4.49
C GLY A 178 9.98 -22.36 -4.66
N GLY A 179 9.60 -21.88 -5.83
CA GLY A 179 8.19 -21.65 -6.19
C GLY A 179 7.64 -20.24 -5.91
N PHE A 180 8.47 -19.28 -5.46
CA PHE A 180 8.07 -17.87 -5.34
C PHE A 180 8.69 -17.05 -6.49
N SER A 181 7.84 -16.33 -7.20
CA SER A 181 8.25 -15.29 -8.15
C SER A 181 8.68 -14.04 -7.39
N ILE A 182 9.73 -13.39 -7.89
CA ILE A 182 10.18 -12.07 -7.42
C ILE A 182 9.75 -11.03 -8.45
#